data_ffc7934401e69698d7403047b325f861
#
_entry.id   ffc7934401e69698d7403047b325f861
#
_cell.length_a   1.000
_cell.length_b   1.000
_cell.length_c   1.000
_cell.angle_alpha   90.00
_cell.angle_beta   90.00
_cell.angle_gamma   90.00
#
_symmetry.space_group_name_H-M   'P 1'
#
loop_
_entity.id
_entity.type
_entity.pdbx_description
1 polymer ?
#
loop_
_entity_poly.entity_id
_entity_poly.type
_entity_poly.pdbx_seq_one_letter_code
_entity_poly.pdbx_strand_id
1 'polypeptide(L)'
;MTKHEAVLGRFFEDYVVGDIYQHPFGRTISQADNTWFTLLTCNTNQNHFNVEFAKSNPITAGRVIVNSGLTVAMVLGISVIDMSQNAVSN
;
A
#
# COMPACT_ATOMS: atom_id res chain seq x y z
N MET A 1 4.80 15.22 19.72
CA MET A 1 4.37 14.14 18.84
C MET A 1 4.72 12.81 19.49
N THR A 2 3.71 12.07 19.91
CA THR A 2 3.90 10.79 20.59
C THR A 2 3.87 9.65 19.58
N LYS A 3 4.82 8.73 19.71
CA LYS A 3 4.89 7.52 18.90
C LYS A 3 4.22 6.37 19.66
N HIS A 4 3.27 5.71 19.00
CA HIS A 4 2.54 4.57 19.57
C HIS A 4 3.05 3.26 19.00
N GLU A 5 3.27 2.29 19.88
CA GLU A 5 3.52 0.91 19.48
C GLU A 5 2.24 0.27 18.93
N ALA A 6 2.41 -0.79 18.14
CA ALA A 6 1.30 -1.51 17.57
C ALA A 6 0.44 -2.16 18.66
N VAL A 7 -0.87 -2.06 18.51
CA VAL A 7 -1.87 -2.73 19.36
C VAL A 7 -2.95 -3.33 18.47
N LEU A 8 -3.77 -4.19 19.03
CA LEU A 8 -4.87 -4.82 18.30
C LEU A 8 -6.09 -3.90 18.33
N GLY A 9 -6.17 -3.06 17.31
CA GLY A 9 -7.28 -2.12 17.15
C GLY A 9 -7.16 -0.88 18.03
N ARG A 10 -7.91 0.13 17.67
CA ARG A 10 -8.09 1.38 18.44
C ARG A 10 -9.47 1.90 18.18
N PHE A 11 -9.98 2.73 19.10
CA PHE A 11 -11.21 3.46 18.91
C PHE A 11 -10.90 4.92 18.54
N PHE A 12 -11.88 5.63 18.01
CA PHE A 12 -11.72 7.03 17.60
C PHE A 12 -11.06 7.89 18.68
N GLU A 13 -11.44 7.67 19.93
CA GLU A 13 -10.97 8.45 21.08
C GLU A 13 -9.49 8.22 21.39
N ASP A 14 -8.91 7.15 20.87
CA ASP A 14 -7.50 6.80 21.09
C ASP A 14 -6.54 7.60 20.23
N TYR A 15 -7.05 8.30 19.21
CA TYR A 15 -6.21 9.01 18.26
C TYR A 15 -5.94 10.44 18.71
N VAL A 16 -4.69 10.86 18.55
CA VAL A 16 -4.25 12.22 18.80
C VAL A 16 -3.59 12.76 17.53
N VAL A 17 -4.07 13.90 17.03
CA VAL A 17 -3.51 14.51 15.83
C VAL A 17 -2.03 14.82 16.02
N GLY A 18 -1.23 14.45 15.05
CA GLY A 18 0.23 14.64 15.08
C GLY A 18 1.01 13.48 15.67
N ASP A 19 0.36 12.51 16.30
CA ASP A 19 1.03 11.32 16.80
C ASP A 19 1.41 10.35 15.68
N ILE A 20 2.41 9.52 15.95
CA ILE A 20 2.91 8.50 15.03
C ILE A 20 2.40 7.14 15.48
N TYR A 21 1.82 6.39 14.55
CA TYR A 21 1.29 5.05 14.79
C TYR A 21 2.06 4.05 13.93
N GLN A 22 2.88 3.24 14.59
CA GLN A 22 3.73 2.26 13.92
C GLN A 22 2.96 0.94 13.75
N HIS A 23 2.84 0.48 12.49
CA HIS A 23 2.09 -0.74 12.21
C HIS A 23 2.87 -1.99 12.60
N PRO A 24 2.16 -3.09 12.97
CA PRO A 24 2.82 -4.27 13.54
C PRO A 24 3.57 -5.11 12.51
N PHE A 25 3.26 -5.00 11.22
CA PHE A 25 3.91 -5.81 10.21
C PHE A 25 3.88 -5.13 8.84
N GLY A 26 4.66 -5.69 7.94
CA GLY A 26 4.69 -5.32 6.53
C GLY A 26 4.91 -6.56 5.69
N ARG A 27 4.97 -6.39 4.38
CA ARG A 27 5.32 -7.48 3.47
C ARG A 27 6.03 -6.96 2.25
N THR A 28 6.80 -7.82 1.62
CA THR A 28 7.42 -7.53 0.33
C THR A 28 6.36 -7.55 -0.78
N ILE A 29 6.40 -6.56 -1.65
CA ILE A 29 5.58 -6.54 -2.86
C ILE A 29 6.41 -7.20 -3.96
N SER A 30 5.84 -8.25 -4.57
CA SER A 30 6.46 -8.93 -5.70
C SER A 30 5.96 -8.36 -7.04
N GLN A 31 6.69 -8.65 -8.13
CA GLN A 31 6.21 -8.29 -9.46
C GLN A 31 4.89 -9.00 -9.79
N ALA A 32 4.68 -10.20 -9.28
CA ALA A 32 3.41 -10.91 -9.45
C ALA A 32 2.25 -10.13 -8.85
N ASP A 33 2.42 -9.57 -7.65
CA ASP A 33 1.39 -8.71 -7.03
C ASP A 33 1.04 -7.54 -7.94
N ASN A 34 2.05 -6.88 -8.48
CA ASN A 34 1.87 -5.71 -9.33
C ASN A 34 1.13 -6.07 -10.62
N THR A 35 1.56 -7.11 -11.29
CA THR A 35 0.94 -7.59 -12.53
C THR A 35 -0.51 -7.99 -12.31
N TRP A 36 -0.77 -8.82 -11.30
CA TRP A 36 -2.12 -9.29 -11.01
C TRP A 36 -3.06 -8.16 -10.63
N PHE A 37 -2.63 -7.27 -9.75
CA PHE A 37 -3.47 -6.14 -9.34
C PHE A 37 -3.81 -5.25 -10.53
N THR A 38 -2.82 -4.94 -11.36
CA THR A 38 -3.02 -4.06 -12.52
C THR A 38 -4.03 -4.66 -13.49
N LEU A 39 -3.87 -5.94 -13.84
CA LEU A 39 -4.76 -6.61 -14.76
C LEU A 39 -6.14 -6.85 -14.16
N LEU A 40 -6.21 -7.17 -12.85
CA LEU A 40 -7.47 -7.35 -12.15
C LEU A 40 -8.35 -6.10 -12.20
N THR A 41 -7.73 -4.92 -12.19
CA THR A 41 -8.46 -3.64 -12.24
C THR A 41 -8.68 -3.13 -13.67
N CYS A 42 -8.42 -3.96 -14.67
CA CYS A 42 -8.52 -3.59 -16.09
C CYS A 42 -7.60 -2.44 -16.50
N ASN A 43 -6.51 -2.24 -15.78
CA ASN A 43 -5.51 -1.24 -16.10
C ASN A 43 -4.55 -1.80 -17.14
N THR A 44 -4.47 -1.17 -18.30
CA THR A 44 -3.63 -1.62 -19.41
C THR A 44 -2.30 -0.90 -19.53
N ASN A 45 -1.90 -0.15 -18.50
CA ASN A 45 -0.62 0.55 -18.50
C ASN A 45 0.53 -0.44 -18.32
N GLN A 46 1.23 -0.69 -19.41
CA GLN A 46 2.29 -1.68 -19.49
C GLN A 46 3.53 -1.35 -18.64
N ASN A 47 3.64 -0.13 -18.13
CA ASN A 47 4.72 0.23 -17.21
C ASN A 47 4.68 -0.58 -15.91
N HIS A 48 3.56 -1.22 -15.60
CA HIS A 48 3.40 -2.01 -14.39
C HIS A 48 3.72 -3.50 -14.58
N PHE A 49 3.75 -4.01 -15.83
CA PHE A 49 3.87 -5.45 -16.02
C PHE A 49 4.64 -5.86 -17.28
N ASN A 50 5.16 -4.94 -18.07
CA ASN A 50 5.89 -5.27 -19.29
C ASN A 50 7.29 -4.65 -19.24
N VAL A 51 8.29 -5.47 -18.95
CA VAL A 51 9.68 -5.03 -18.82
C VAL A 51 10.18 -4.38 -20.11
N GLU A 52 9.88 -4.99 -21.26
CA GLU A 52 10.35 -4.46 -22.55
C GLU A 52 9.73 -3.10 -22.85
N PHE A 53 8.47 -2.92 -22.53
CA PHE A 53 7.80 -1.61 -22.67
C PHE A 53 8.43 -0.58 -21.74
N ALA A 54 8.66 -0.95 -20.48
CA ALA A 54 9.22 -0.04 -19.46
C ALA A 54 10.63 0.42 -19.79
N LYS A 55 11.44 -0.41 -20.46
CA LYS A 55 12.81 -0.08 -20.83
C LYS A 55 12.92 1.21 -21.64
N SER A 56 11.92 1.55 -22.43
CA SER A 56 11.92 2.75 -23.26
C SER A 56 11.38 3.99 -22.55
N ASN A 57 10.93 3.87 -21.32
CA ASN A 57 10.33 4.97 -20.59
C ASN A 57 11.38 5.72 -19.74
N PRO A 58 11.80 6.94 -20.15
CA PRO A 58 12.80 7.68 -19.39
C PRO A 58 12.31 8.16 -18.03
N ILE A 59 11.00 8.35 -17.87
CA ILE A 59 10.42 8.84 -16.61
C ILE A 59 10.61 7.82 -15.48
N THR A 60 10.52 6.54 -15.80
CA THR A 60 10.69 5.45 -14.83
C THR A 60 12.12 4.91 -14.81
N ALA A 61 13.05 5.57 -15.50
CA ALA A 61 14.41 5.09 -15.67
C ALA A 61 14.49 3.68 -16.26
N GLY A 62 13.56 3.33 -17.13
CA GLY A 62 13.51 2.04 -17.80
C GLY A 62 13.05 0.88 -16.91
N ARG A 63 12.48 1.16 -15.76
CA ARG A 63 12.06 0.13 -14.80
C ARG A 63 10.55 -0.05 -14.79
N VAL A 64 10.11 -1.27 -14.46
CA VAL A 64 8.71 -1.53 -14.13
C VAL A 64 8.41 -0.87 -12.79
N ILE A 65 7.32 -0.12 -12.72
CA ILE A 65 6.91 0.57 -11.50
C ILE A 65 5.68 -0.08 -10.88
N VAL A 66 5.56 0.02 -9.57
CA VAL A 66 4.40 -0.50 -8.85
C VAL A 66 3.19 0.38 -9.11
N ASN A 67 2.05 -0.26 -9.38
CA ASN A 67 0.77 0.42 -9.53
C ASN A 67 0.43 1.14 -8.21
N SER A 68 0.17 2.45 -8.28
CA SER A 68 -0.14 3.24 -7.09
C SER A 68 -1.43 2.79 -6.40
N GLY A 69 -2.38 2.23 -7.14
CA GLY A 69 -3.58 1.64 -6.56
C GLY A 69 -3.25 0.47 -5.63
N LEU A 70 -2.30 -0.37 -6.03
CA LEU A 70 -1.80 -1.44 -5.15
C LEU A 70 -1.15 -0.86 -3.90
N THR A 71 -0.33 0.17 -4.04
CA THR A 71 0.33 0.83 -2.91
C THR A 71 -0.70 1.37 -1.92
N VAL A 72 -1.73 2.06 -2.40
CA VAL A 72 -2.81 2.58 -1.54
C VAL A 72 -3.54 1.45 -0.82
N ALA A 73 -3.91 0.40 -1.56
CA ALA A 73 -4.60 -0.75 -0.98
C ALA A 73 -3.75 -1.43 0.10
N MET A 74 -2.44 -1.57 -0.14
CA MET A 74 -1.51 -2.16 0.83
C MET A 74 -1.38 -1.32 2.09
N VAL A 75 -1.25 0.00 1.95
CA VAL A 75 -1.15 0.91 3.09
C VAL A 75 -2.41 0.82 3.95
N LEU A 76 -3.58 0.87 3.32
CA LEU A 76 -4.84 0.73 4.03
C LEU A 76 -4.96 -0.65 4.70
N GLY A 77 -4.64 -1.71 3.97
CA GLY A 77 -4.74 -3.07 4.50
C GLY A 77 -3.83 -3.32 5.70
N ILE A 78 -2.58 -2.89 5.61
CA ILE A 78 -1.61 -3.05 6.70
C ILE A 78 -2.03 -2.28 7.95
N SER A 79 -2.71 -1.15 7.78
CA SER A 79 -3.13 -0.31 8.91
C SER A 79 -4.34 -0.87 9.67
N VAL A 80 -5.08 -1.83 9.13
CA VAL A 80 -6.35 -2.26 9.71
C VAL A 80 -6.20 -2.79 11.12
N ILE A 81 -5.24 -3.72 11.32
CA ILE A 81 -5.17 -4.49 12.56
C ILE A 81 -4.94 -3.61 13.80
N ASP A 82 -4.13 -2.57 13.69
CA ASP A 82 -3.84 -1.70 14.82
C ASP A 82 -4.60 -0.38 14.80
N MET A 83 -5.14 0.02 13.66
CA MET A 83 -5.81 1.33 13.54
C MET A 83 -7.32 1.24 13.35
N SER A 84 -7.80 0.41 12.45
CA SER A 84 -9.22 0.45 12.07
C SER A 84 -9.97 -0.87 12.30
N GLN A 85 -9.37 -1.81 13.00
CA GLN A 85 -9.99 -3.11 13.28
C GLN A 85 -11.36 -2.97 13.97
N ASN A 86 -11.52 -1.96 14.82
CA ASN A 86 -12.73 -1.71 15.56
C ASN A 86 -13.70 -0.72 14.88
N ALA A 87 -13.33 -0.25 13.69
CA ALA A 87 -14.17 0.67 12.94
C ALA A 87 -15.43 -0.04 12.41
N VAL A 88 -16.49 0.73 12.21
CA VAL A 88 -17.74 0.21 11.61
C VAL A 88 -17.49 -0.19 10.16
N SER A 89 -16.60 0.52 9.48
CA SER A 89 -16.27 0.30 8.08
C SER A 89 -14.80 0.63 7.82
N ASN A 90 -14.20 -0.12 6.97
CA ASN A 90 -12.84 0.12 6.50
C ASN A 90 -12.82 0.59 5.05
#